data_e172d185eeaa228fec432ac0b8bcfa85
#
_entry.id   e172d185eeaa228fec432ac0b8bcfa85
#
_cell.length_a   1.000
_cell.length_b   1.000
_cell.length_c   1.000
_cell.angle_alpha   90.00
_cell.angle_beta   90.00
_cell.angle_gamma   90.00
#
_symmetry.space_group_name_H-M   'P 1'
#
loop_
_entity.id
_entity.type
_entity.pdbx_description
1 polymer ?
#
loop_
_entity_poly.entity_id
_entity_poly.type
_entity_poly.pdbx_seq_one_letter_code
_entity_poly.pdbx_strand_id
1 'polypeptide(L)'
;MVLLERLSSNNFENFKNLNLERFSKENYDKNFFEYYENEKFFLKIFLKKFVKLFIYRKEVIGYIWYEIPVEMPVRVWSLYIKPEYIDLLSPEILKSFNNTCNDEDTNRMLINLGFKKVKPSLLMNIELSNYNKAAQVALLKNSLEHNSNVINSLNNLYNGNIRNINITTEKVLLDRDEELRCKIQNSVFSATTRIPLEVEDIQNDIEQDYYMEDLSLFIKLNNIAIGYGQIIFNRDMYTVVNFGILKEFRGYGFGKILLNELINAAKKMQINELFIRVEENNYSALKLYNWIGFKSKSIINKWER
;
A
#
# COMPACT_ATOMS: atom_id res chain seq x y z
N MET A 1 -27.15 -25.18 -5.20
CA MET A 1 -26.97 -23.75 -4.80
C MET A 1 -25.90 -23.71 -3.75
N VAL A 2 -24.96 -22.80 -3.85
CA VAL A 2 -23.94 -22.51 -2.84
C VAL A 2 -24.56 -21.65 -1.74
N LEU A 3 -24.31 -21.99 -0.48
CA LEU A 3 -24.78 -21.27 0.70
C LEU A 3 -23.63 -20.70 1.49
N LEU A 4 -23.87 -19.63 2.24
CA LEU A 4 -22.90 -19.07 3.17
C LEU A 4 -23.23 -19.48 4.61
N GLU A 5 -22.24 -20.05 5.30
CA GLU A 5 -22.33 -20.43 6.70
C GLU A 5 -21.35 -19.63 7.55
N ARG A 6 -21.70 -19.38 8.82
CA ARG A 6 -20.80 -18.70 9.78
C ARG A 6 -19.71 -19.67 10.25
N LEU A 7 -18.51 -19.12 10.49
CA LEU A 7 -17.46 -19.88 11.15
C LEU A 7 -17.87 -20.24 12.58
N SER A 8 -17.74 -21.52 12.92
CA SER A 8 -18.09 -22.14 14.21
C SER A 8 -17.00 -23.13 14.61
N SER A 9 -17.09 -23.66 15.82
CA SER A 9 -16.16 -24.72 16.27
C SER A 9 -16.26 -26.00 15.40
N ASN A 10 -17.44 -26.29 14.86
CA ASN A 10 -17.65 -27.52 14.07
C ASN A 10 -17.02 -27.49 12.67
N ASN A 11 -16.85 -26.30 12.09
CA ASN A 11 -16.31 -26.12 10.74
C ASN A 11 -14.94 -25.41 10.72
N PHE A 12 -14.35 -25.17 11.91
CA PHE A 12 -13.08 -24.46 12.04
C PHE A 12 -11.90 -25.20 11.41
N GLU A 13 -11.83 -26.51 11.56
CA GLU A 13 -10.76 -27.31 10.94
C GLU A 13 -10.86 -27.31 9.40
N ASN A 14 -12.07 -27.33 8.86
CA ASN A 14 -12.27 -27.19 7.42
C ASN A 14 -11.76 -25.83 6.91
N PHE A 15 -12.04 -24.76 7.65
CA PHE A 15 -11.50 -23.43 7.34
C PHE A 15 -9.98 -23.38 7.42
N LYS A 16 -9.39 -23.99 8.44
CA LYS A 16 -7.93 -24.06 8.59
C LYS A 16 -7.27 -24.74 7.41
N ASN A 17 -7.81 -25.86 6.97
CA ASN A 17 -7.29 -26.60 5.81
C ASN A 17 -7.39 -25.77 4.52
N LEU A 18 -8.52 -25.11 4.28
CA LEU A 18 -8.69 -24.22 3.12
C LEU A 18 -7.75 -23.01 3.16
N ASN A 19 -7.50 -22.45 4.34
CA ASN A 19 -6.53 -21.37 4.50
C ASN A 19 -5.10 -21.85 4.19
N LEU A 20 -4.69 -23.00 4.69
CA LEU A 20 -3.39 -23.60 4.35
C LEU A 20 -3.27 -23.84 2.85
N GLU A 21 -4.32 -24.34 2.21
CA GLU A 21 -4.35 -24.56 0.76
C GLU A 21 -4.22 -23.22 0.00
N ARG A 22 -4.91 -22.16 0.41
CA ARG A 22 -4.79 -20.82 -0.17
C ARG A 22 -3.36 -20.27 -0.10
N PHE A 23 -2.71 -20.43 1.05
CA PHE A 23 -1.36 -19.91 1.32
C PHE A 23 -0.23 -20.88 0.96
N SER A 24 -0.53 -22.01 0.32
CA SER A 24 0.47 -22.87 -0.31
C SER A 24 1.09 -22.24 -1.58
N LYS A 25 0.44 -21.23 -2.15
CA LYS A 25 0.89 -20.47 -3.31
C LYS A 25 0.99 -18.98 -2.95
N GLU A 26 1.94 -18.29 -3.57
CA GLU A 26 2.08 -16.83 -3.43
C GLU A 26 0.77 -16.12 -3.84
N ASN A 27 0.26 -15.27 -2.97
CA ASN A 27 -0.97 -14.49 -3.20
C ASN A 27 -0.94 -13.17 -2.42
N TYR A 28 -1.91 -12.30 -2.67
CA TYR A 28 -2.02 -10.96 -2.08
C TYR A 28 -2.96 -10.88 -0.87
N ASP A 29 -3.58 -11.99 -0.50
CA ASP A 29 -4.50 -12.04 0.63
C ASP A 29 -3.75 -11.92 1.96
N LYS A 30 -4.46 -11.56 3.01
CA LYS A 30 -3.96 -11.64 4.38
C LYS A 30 -4.22 -13.04 4.92
N ASN A 31 -3.23 -13.61 5.59
CA ASN A 31 -3.40 -14.90 6.25
C ASN A 31 -4.13 -14.72 7.59
N PHE A 32 -5.34 -15.29 7.69
CA PHE A 32 -6.15 -15.19 8.90
C PHE A 32 -5.43 -15.68 10.16
N PHE A 33 -4.68 -16.78 10.06
CA PHE A 33 -4.05 -17.42 11.23
C PHE A 33 -2.86 -16.62 11.78
N GLU A 34 -2.17 -15.84 10.97
CA GLU A 34 -1.12 -14.92 11.43
C GLU A 34 -1.68 -13.87 12.40
N TYR A 35 -2.90 -13.38 12.15
CA TYR A 35 -3.60 -12.47 13.06
C TYR A 35 -4.23 -13.22 14.22
N TYR A 36 -4.92 -14.33 13.92
CA TYR A 36 -5.71 -15.07 14.90
C TYR A 36 -4.86 -15.67 16.02
N GLU A 37 -3.70 -16.22 15.74
CA GLU A 37 -2.86 -16.89 16.73
C GLU A 37 -2.28 -15.92 17.77
N ASN A 38 -1.95 -14.71 17.37
CA ASN A 38 -1.35 -13.66 18.20
C ASN A 38 -2.36 -12.88 19.05
N GLU A 39 -3.67 -13.06 18.80
CA GLU A 39 -4.70 -12.26 19.45
C GLU A 39 -5.17 -12.82 20.79
N LYS A 40 -5.68 -11.92 21.66
CA LYS A 40 -6.34 -12.27 22.93
C LYS A 40 -7.65 -13.02 22.69
N PHE A 41 -8.04 -13.86 23.63
CA PHE A 41 -9.22 -14.73 23.51
C PHE A 41 -10.51 -14.01 23.03
N PHE A 42 -10.82 -12.83 23.57
CA PHE A 42 -12.00 -12.06 23.13
C PHE A 42 -11.92 -11.60 21.68
N LEU A 43 -10.75 -11.16 21.22
CA LEU A 43 -10.51 -10.76 19.84
C LEU A 43 -10.58 -11.96 18.88
N LYS A 44 -10.13 -13.13 19.31
CA LYS A 44 -10.31 -14.40 18.56
C LYS A 44 -11.77 -14.71 18.27
N ILE A 45 -12.67 -14.47 19.24
CA ILE A 45 -14.11 -14.65 19.03
C ILE A 45 -14.65 -13.60 18.04
N PHE A 46 -14.16 -12.37 18.15
CA PHE A 46 -14.57 -11.28 17.26
C PHE A 46 -14.13 -11.52 15.81
N LEU A 47 -12.87 -11.90 15.57
CA LEU A 47 -12.32 -12.20 14.24
C LEU A 47 -13.12 -13.29 13.52
N LYS A 48 -13.55 -14.35 14.23
CA LYS A 48 -14.36 -15.43 13.64
C LYS A 48 -15.69 -14.95 13.06
N LYS A 49 -16.28 -13.85 13.57
CA LYS A 49 -17.55 -13.31 13.05
C LYS A 49 -17.46 -12.82 11.62
N PHE A 50 -16.24 -12.43 11.19
CA PHE A 50 -15.97 -11.90 9.86
C PHE A 50 -15.51 -12.95 8.86
N VAL A 51 -15.57 -14.22 9.22
CA VAL A 51 -15.34 -15.34 8.31
C VAL A 51 -16.66 -15.98 7.93
N LYS A 52 -16.87 -16.21 6.64
CA LYS A 52 -17.97 -17.02 6.09
C LYS A 52 -17.40 -18.15 5.27
N LEU A 53 -18.06 -19.30 5.35
CA LEU A 53 -17.71 -20.49 4.56
C LEU A 53 -18.70 -20.66 3.44
N PHE A 54 -18.23 -21.02 2.26
CA PHE A 54 -19.05 -21.41 1.14
C PHE A 54 -19.33 -22.92 1.24
N ILE A 55 -20.61 -23.27 1.26
CA ILE A 55 -21.08 -24.64 1.41
C ILE A 55 -21.82 -25.09 0.15
N TYR A 56 -21.42 -26.22 -0.40
CA TYR A 56 -22.12 -26.89 -1.49
C TYR A 56 -22.31 -28.37 -1.17
N ARG A 57 -23.58 -28.88 -1.23
CA ARG A 57 -23.91 -30.27 -0.92
C ARG A 57 -23.33 -30.78 0.41
N LYS A 58 -23.36 -29.94 1.45
CA LYS A 58 -22.80 -30.18 2.80
C LYS A 58 -21.25 -30.20 2.87
N GLU A 59 -20.56 -29.95 1.78
CA GLU A 59 -19.11 -29.81 1.75
C GLU A 59 -18.73 -28.32 1.90
N VAL A 60 -17.65 -28.03 2.65
CA VAL A 60 -17.04 -26.73 2.73
C VAL A 60 -16.10 -26.57 1.55
N ILE A 61 -16.49 -25.74 0.58
CA ILE A 61 -15.80 -25.58 -0.70
C ILE A 61 -14.91 -24.32 -0.76
N GLY A 62 -14.99 -23.45 0.27
CA GLY A 62 -14.20 -22.23 0.28
C GLY A 62 -14.56 -21.33 1.47
N TYR A 63 -13.91 -20.19 1.53
CA TYR A 63 -14.15 -19.18 2.57
C TYR A 63 -13.96 -17.75 2.05
N ILE A 64 -14.54 -16.80 2.77
CA ILE A 64 -14.26 -15.36 2.67
C ILE A 64 -14.03 -14.81 4.07
N TRP A 65 -12.93 -14.09 4.26
CA TRP A 65 -12.65 -13.28 5.44
C TRP A 65 -12.68 -11.80 5.06
N TYR A 66 -13.47 -11.02 5.78
CA TYR A 66 -13.73 -9.63 5.46
C TYR A 66 -13.79 -8.76 6.72
N GLU A 67 -13.69 -7.47 6.53
CA GLU A 67 -13.88 -6.43 7.53
C GLU A 67 -14.99 -5.49 7.09
N ILE A 68 -15.79 -5.04 8.06
CA ILE A 68 -16.77 -3.98 7.84
C ILE A 68 -16.21 -2.73 8.52
N PRO A 69 -15.55 -1.83 7.78
CA PRO A 69 -15.09 -0.56 8.32
C PRO A 69 -16.27 0.32 8.70
N VAL A 70 -16.07 1.29 9.59
CA VAL A 70 -17.10 2.26 10.00
C VAL A 70 -17.59 3.04 8.78
N GLU A 71 -16.71 3.31 7.82
CA GLU A 71 -17.03 3.93 6.53
C GLU A 71 -16.87 2.91 5.41
N MET A 72 -17.95 2.67 4.68
CA MET A 72 -18.04 1.72 3.54
C MET A 72 -16.98 1.98 2.46
N PRO A 73 -16.51 0.99 1.73
CA PRO A 73 -17.07 -0.36 1.50
C PRO A 73 -16.42 -1.48 2.31
N VAL A 74 -17.12 -2.62 2.40
CA VAL A 74 -16.62 -3.85 3.05
C VAL A 74 -15.33 -4.30 2.38
N ARG A 75 -14.29 -4.50 3.17
CA ARG A 75 -12.97 -4.93 2.69
C ARG A 75 -12.81 -6.44 2.83
N VAL A 76 -12.51 -7.12 1.74
CA VAL A 76 -12.14 -8.56 1.75
C VAL A 76 -10.64 -8.67 2.01
N TRP A 77 -10.28 -9.42 3.05
CA TRP A 77 -8.90 -9.71 3.41
C TRP A 77 -8.36 -10.98 2.76
N SER A 78 -9.21 -11.98 2.64
CA SER A 78 -8.88 -13.25 1.97
C SER A 78 -10.13 -13.89 1.40
N LEU A 79 -10.00 -14.46 0.20
CA LEU A 79 -11.05 -15.20 -0.50
C LEU A 79 -10.43 -16.43 -1.16
N TYR A 80 -10.98 -17.59 -0.86
CA TYR A 80 -10.59 -18.83 -1.50
C TYR A 80 -11.79 -19.74 -1.75
N ILE A 81 -11.86 -20.27 -2.95
CA ILE A 81 -12.79 -21.33 -3.35
C ILE A 81 -11.95 -22.41 -4.04
N LYS A 82 -12.18 -23.67 -3.74
CA LYS A 82 -11.53 -24.78 -4.45
C LYS A 82 -11.81 -24.65 -5.94
N PRO A 83 -10.78 -24.76 -6.82
CA PRO A 83 -10.89 -24.45 -8.25
C PRO A 83 -12.05 -25.14 -8.98
N GLU A 84 -12.36 -26.37 -8.61
CA GLU A 84 -13.43 -27.17 -9.22
C GLU A 84 -14.85 -26.65 -8.93
N TYR A 85 -15.00 -25.75 -7.94
CA TYR A 85 -16.30 -25.18 -7.56
C TYR A 85 -16.50 -23.72 -7.98
N ILE A 86 -15.51 -23.11 -8.61
CA ILE A 86 -15.56 -21.66 -8.97
C ILE A 86 -16.76 -21.36 -9.87
N ASP A 87 -17.09 -22.23 -10.79
CA ASP A 87 -18.20 -22.05 -11.74
C ASP A 87 -19.59 -22.22 -11.11
N LEU A 88 -19.67 -22.67 -9.87
CA LEU A 88 -20.92 -22.73 -9.10
C LEU A 88 -21.29 -21.43 -8.41
N LEU A 89 -20.38 -20.45 -8.42
CA LEU A 89 -20.59 -19.15 -7.79
C LEU A 89 -21.56 -18.30 -8.62
N SER A 90 -22.34 -17.49 -7.93
CA SER A 90 -23.26 -16.52 -8.55
C SER A 90 -23.23 -15.19 -7.81
N PRO A 91 -23.60 -14.07 -8.47
CA PRO A 91 -23.60 -12.74 -7.85
C PRO A 91 -24.49 -12.62 -6.62
N GLU A 92 -25.51 -13.47 -6.49
CA GLU A 92 -26.49 -13.44 -5.39
C GLU A 92 -25.91 -13.88 -4.03
N ILE A 93 -24.75 -14.56 -4.05
CA ILE A 93 -24.12 -15.11 -2.84
C ILE A 93 -23.57 -14.01 -1.94
N LEU A 94 -23.01 -12.95 -2.52
CA LEU A 94 -22.39 -11.83 -1.79
C LEU A 94 -23.05 -10.49 -2.13
N LYS A 95 -23.15 -9.61 -1.14
CA LYS A 95 -23.63 -8.22 -1.33
C LYS A 95 -22.53 -7.25 -0.87
N SER A 96 -22.10 -6.32 -1.74
CA SER A 96 -21.22 -5.17 -1.45
C SER A 96 -19.85 -5.48 -0.81
N PHE A 97 -18.89 -5.94 -1.60
CA PHE A 97 -17.51 -6.20 -1.16
C PHE A 97 -16.48 -5.60 -2.14
N ASN A 98 -15.28 -5.28 -1.62
CA ASN A 98 -14.12 -4.91 -2.44
C ASN A 98 -12.98 -5.90 -2.23
N ASN A 99 -12.30 -6.28 -3.27
CA ASN A 99 -11.11 -7.13 -3.18
C ASN A 99 -9.99 -6.63 -4.10
N THR A 100 -8.78 -7.09 -3.80
CA THR A 100 -7.56 -6.82 -4.57
C THR A 100 -6.84 -8.15 -4.78
N CYS A 101 -6.63 -8.57 -6.01
CA CYS A 101 -5.98 -9.85 -6.33
C CYS A 101 -5.09 -9.76 -7.57
N ASN A 102 -4.22 -10.75 -7.73
CA ASN A 102 -3.26 -10.86 -8.83
C ASN A 102 -3.22 -12.23 -9.49
N ASP A 103 -4.00 -13.21 -9.03
CA ASP A 103 -4.06 -14.55 -9.57
C ASP A 103 -5.34 -14.80 -10.39
N GLU A 104 -5.25 -15.74 -11.34
CA GLU A 104 -6.30 -16.00 -12.33
C GLU A 104 -7.52 -16.70 -11.75
N ASP A 105 -7.32 -17.61 -10.79
CA ASP A 105 -8.42 -18.30 -10.11
C ASP A 105 -9.25 -17.32 -9.27
N THR A 106 -8.59 -16.41 -8.54
CA THR A 106 -9.28 -15.37 -7.79
C THR A 106 -10.00 -14.39 -8.71
N ASN A 107 -9.42 -14.04 -9.87
CA ASN A 107 -10.10 -13.22 -10.88
C ASN A 107 -11.40 -13.88 -11.32
N ARG A 108 -11.38 -15.18 -11.62
CA ARG A 108 -12.55 -15.97 -12.05
C ARG A 108 -13.61 -16.06 -10.93
N MET A 109 -13.19 -16.32 -9.70
CA MET A 109 -14.09 -16.28 -8.53
C MET A 109 -14.81 -14.95 -8.39
N LEU A 110 -14.09 -13.83 -8.49
CA LEU A 110 -14.64 -12.50 -8.33
C LEU A 110 -15.62 -12.15 -9.44
N ILE A 111 -15.32 -12.50 -10.70
CA ILE A 111 -16.25 -12.33 -11.83
C ILE A 111 -17.55 -13.09 -11.57
N ASN A 112 -17.48 -14.36 -11.17
CA ASN A 112 -18.65 -15.18 -10.90
C ASN A 112 -19.47 -14.68 -9.69
N LEU A 113 -18.81 -14.06 -8.72
CA LEU A 113 -19.46 -13.38 -7.58
C LEU A 113 -20.01 -11.99 -7.94
N GLY A 114 -19.91 -11.55 -9.18
CA GLY A 114 -20.45 -10.29 -9.67
C GLY A 114 -19.61 -9.05 -9.40
N PHE A 115 -18.32 -9.21 -9.08
CA PHE A 115 -17.39 -8.10 -8.97
C PHE A 115 -17.00 -7.57 -10.35
N LYS A 116 -16.74 -6.27 -10.43
CA LYS A 116 -16.21 -5.59 -11.61
C LYS A 116 -14.78 -5.15 -11.35
N LYS A 117 -13.92 -5.42 -12.33
CA LYS A 117 -12.53 -4.97 -12.28
C LYS A 117 -12.49 -3.44 -12.38
N VAL A 118 -11.81 -2.81 -11.43
CA VAL A 118 -11.55 -1.39 -11.41
C VAL A 118 -10.08 -1.16 -11.80
N LYS A 119 -9.55 0.00 -11.60
CA LYS A 119 -8.21 0.40 -12.02
C LYS A 119 -7.13 -0.59 -11.61
N PRO A 120 -6.43 -1.25 -12.55
CA PRO A 120 -5.30 -2.09 -12.23
C PRO A 120 -4.13 -1.25 -11.70
N SER A 121 -3.29 -1.87 -10.88
CA SER A 121 -2.03 -1.30 -10.40
C SER A 121 -0.90 -2.25 -10.75
N LEU A 122 0.27 -1.69 -11.04
CA LEU A 122 1.50 -2.45 -11.17
C LEU A 122 2.16 -2.58 -9.80
N LEU A 123 2.53 -3.79 -9.43
CA LEU A 123 3.53 -4.02 -8.42
C LEU A 123 4.89 -4.00 -9.11
N MET A 124 5.76 -3.12 -8.66
CA MET A 124 7.13 -3.01 -9.16
C MET A 124 8.10 -3.32 -8.03
N ASN A 125 9.26 -3.86 -8.35
CA ASN A 125 10.31 -4.15 -7.38
C ASN A 125 11.69 -3.69 -7.87
N ILE A 126 12.61 -3.51 -6.94
CA ILE A 126 14.02 -3.29 -7.18
C ILE A 126 14.87 -4.06 -6.17
N GLU A 127 15.82 -4.84 -6.64
CA GLU A 127 16.89 -5.39 -5.82
C GLU A 127 17.92 -4.29 -5.53
N LEU A 128 18.17 -4.00 -4.26
CA LEU A 128 19.01 -2.87 -3.87
C LEU A 128 20.49 -3.05 -4.18
N SER A 129 20.95 -4.29 -4.38
CA SER A 129 22.27 -4.60 -4.94
C SER A 129 22.46 -4.02 -6.35
N ASN A 130 21.40 -3.97 -7.15
CA ASN A 130 21.40 -3.47 -8.52
C ASN A 130 21.22 -1.95 -8.63
N TYR A 131 21.00 -1.26 -7.51
CA TYR A 131 20.80 0.19 -7.50
C TYR A 131 22.12 0.95 -7.74
N ASN A 132 22.17 1.72 -8.81
CA ASN A 132 23.37 2.43 -9.29
C ASN A 132 23.15 3.92 -9.64
N LYS A 133 22.06 4.53 -9.17
CA LYS A 133 21.70 5.92 -9.51
C LYS A 133 22.20 6.97 -8.54
N ALA A 134 22.82 6.60 -7.42
CA ALA A 134 23.22 7.52 -6.36
C ALA A 134 24.07 8.70 -6.85
N ALA A 135 25.08 8.45 -7.70
CA ALA A 135 25.92 9.51 -8.26
C ALA A 135 25.12 10.48 -9.15
N GLN A 136 24.23 9.97 -9.99
CA GLN A 136 23.38 10.80 -10.85
C GLN A 136 22.41 11.64 -10.03
N VAL A 137 21.88 11.11 -8.93
CA VAL A 137 21.01 11.84 -8.00
C VAL A 137 21.79 12.94 -7.27
N ALA A 138 23.04 12.68 -6.85
CA ALA A 138 23.91 13.69 -6.24
C ALA A 138 24.18 14.87 -7.19
N LEU A 139 24.48 14.60 -8.45
CA LEU A 139 24.64 15.64 -9.47
C LEU A 139 23.36 16.44 -9.70
N LEU A 140 22.20 15.76 -9.73
CA LEU A 140 20.90 16.42 -9.83
C LEU A 140 20.64 17.33 -8.63
N LYS A 141 20.92 16.85 -7.41
CA LYS A 141 20.76 17.64 -6.18
C LYS A 141 21.58 18.93 -6.25
N ASN A 142 22.88 18.85 -6.56
CA ASN A 142 23.76 20.00 -6.71
C ASN A 142 23.24 21.00 -7.77
N SER A 143 22.75 20.50 -8.90
CA SER A 143 22.17 21.35 -9.96
C SER A 143 20.90 22.09 -9.48
N LEU A 144 20.08 21.44 -8.67
CA LEU A 144 18.84 22.04 -8.17
C LEU A 144 19.08 23.11 -7.08
N GLU A 145 20.12 23.00 -6.28
CA GLU A 145 20.46 23.97 -5.25
C GLU A 145 20.73 25.38 -5.81
N HIS A 146 21.07 25.46 -7.11
CA HIS A 146 21.33 26.72 -7.83
C HIS A 146 20.27 27.02 -8.91
N ASN A 147 19.17 26.29 -8.95
CA ASN A 147 18.15 26.42 -9.98
C ASN A 147 17.25 27.65 -9.71
N SER A 148 17.35 28.68 -10.56
CA SER A 148 16.59 29.91 -10.43
C SER A 148 15.08 29.73 -10.45
N ASN A 149 14.55 28.76 -11.23
CA ASN A 149 13.12 28.51 -11.28
C ASN A 149 12.60 27.93 -9.95
N VAL A 150 13.36 27.03 -9.32
CA VAL A 150 13.02 26.47 -8.01
C VAL A 150 13.11 27.57 -6.93
N ILE A 151 14.17 28.39 -6.98
CA ILE A 151 14.35 29.55 -6.07
C ILE A 151 13.17 30.51 -6.19
N ASN A 152 12.77 30.85 -7.42
CA ASN A 152 11.63 31.75 -7.66
C ASN A 152 10.31 31.14 -7.17
N SER A 153 10.10 29.83 -7.36
CA SER A 153 8.91 29.14 -6.83
C SER A 153 8.82 29.21 -5.32
N LEU A 154 9.94 29.00 -4.61
CA LEU A 154 10.00 29.15 -3.17
C LEU A 154 9.72 30.59 -2.74
N ASN A 155 10.35 31.59 -3.38
CA ASN A 155 10.15 32.99 -3.06
C ASN A 155 8.69 33.41 -3.25
N ASN A 156 8.04 32.96 -4.28
CA ASN A 156 6.61 33.26 -4.55
C ASN A 156 5.68 32.61 -3.52
N LEU A 157 5.95 31.38 -3.11
CA LEU A 157 5.10 30.65 -2.15
C LEU A 157 5.23 31.16 -0.72
N TYR A 158 6.42 31.61 -0.34
CA TYR A 158 6.71 31.95 1.06
C TYR A 158 7.05 33.43 1.27
N ASN A 159 6.81 34.29 0.26
CA ASN A 159 7.12 35.74 0.30
C ASN A 159 8.55 36.00 0.78
N GLY A 160 9.49 35.12 0.39
CA GLY A 160 10.89 35.16 0.86
C GLY A 160 11.83 35.84 -0.10
N ASN A 161 13.07 36.04 0.36
CA ASN A 161 14.19 36.50 -0.48
C ASN A 161 15.31 35.46 -0.45
N ILE A 162 14.97 34.23 -0.85
CA ILE A 162 15.87 33.09 -0.88
C ILE A 162 16.77 33.23 -2.10
N ARG A 163 18.07 33.12 -1.92
CA ARG A 163 19.08 33.17 -2.99
C ARG A 163 19.66 31.81 -3.35
N ASN A 164 19.75 30.92 -2.37
CA ASN A 164 20.26 29.57 -2.51
C ASN A 164 19.30 28.59 -1.83
N ILE A 165 19.24 27.36 -2.34
CA ILE A 165 18.46 26.29 -1.72
C ILE A 165 19.40 25.27 -1.11
N ASN A 166 19.08 24.83 0.10
CA ASN A 166 19.64 23.64 0.70
C ASN A 166 18.60 22.54 0.66
N ILE A 167 18.91 21.42 0.00
CA ILE A 167 18.03 20.25 -0.10
C ILE A 167 18.46 19.24 0.95
N THR A 168 17.58 18.99 1.91
CA THR A 168 17.80 17.98 2.96
C THR A 168 16.71 16.93 2.97
N THR A 169 17.01 15.76 3.54
CA THR A 169 16.02 14.77 3.93
C THR A 169 16.16 14.50 5.40
N GLU A 170 15.04 14.46 6.09
CA GLU A 170 14.99 14.26 7.53
C GLU A 170 13.97 13.19 7.88
N LYS A 171 14.28 12.41 8.91
CA LYS A 171 13.30 11.47 9.47
C LYS A 171 12.12 12.21 10.07
N VAL A 172 10.96 11.62 9.99
CA VAL A 172 9.79 12.05 10.76
C VAL A 172 10.06 11.72 12.23
N LEU A 173 9.95 12.70 13.11
CA LEU A 173 10.08 12.50 14.54
C LEU A 173 8.68 12.34 15.14
N LEU A 174 8.49 11.25 15.86
CA LEU A 174 7.26 10.96 16.58
C LEU A 174 7.01 12.02 17.66
N ASP A 175 5.74 12.27 17.97
CA ASP A 175 5.27 13.28 18.93
C ASP A 175 5.63 14.74 18.55
N ARG A 176 6.09 14.96 17.29
CA ARG A 176 6.46 16.28 16.79
C ARG A 176 5.95 16.59 15.39
N ASP A 177 6.04 15.64 14.50
CA ASP A 177 5.90 15.88 13.06
C ASP A 177 4.58 15.34 12.46
N GLU A 178 3.65 14.83 13.27
CA GLU A 178 2.38 14.24 12.83
C GLU A 178 1.52 15.25 12.06
N GLU A 179 1.38 16.46 12.58
CA GLU A 179 0.64 17.55 11.91
C GLU A 179 1.28 17.91 10.57
N LEU A 180 2.61 18.03 10.53
CA LEU A 180 3.34 18.32 9.29
C LEU A 180 3.18 17.19 8.28
N ARG A 181 3.29 15.94 8.72
CA ARG A 181 3.09 14.76 7.87
C ARG A 181 1.67 14.74 7.32
N CYS A 182 0.65 14.95 8.16
CA CYS A 182 -0.75 15.04 7.78
C CYS A 182 -0.97 16.11 6.70
N LYS A 183 -0.49 17.33 6.93
CA LYS A 183 -0.57 18.46 5.98
C LYS A 183 0.08 18.14 4.64
N ILE A 184 1.29 17.59 4.63
CA ILE A 184 2.02 17.26 3.40
C ILE A 184 1.29 16.14 2.64
N GLN A 185 0.86 15.06 3.31
CA GLN A 185 0.14 13.97 2.67
C GLN A 185 -1.19 14.44 2.06
N ASN A 186 -1.96 15.25 2.78
CA ASN A 186 -3.21 15.81 2.25
C ASN A 186 -2.97 16.68 1.02
N SER A 187 -1.91 17.49 1.01
CA SER A 187 -1.56 18.34 -0.12
C SER A 187 -1.04 17.54 -1.32
N VAL A 188 -0.23 16.49 -1.08
CA VAL A 188 0.34 15.64 -2.14
C VAL A 188 -0.73 14.79 -2.81
N PHE A 189 -1.67 14.25 -2.04
CA PHE A 189 -2.69 13.29 -2.49
C PHE A 189 -4.08 13.91 -2.57
N SER A 190 -4.19 15.23 -2.63
CA SER A 190 -5.48 15.92 -2.79
C SER A 190 -6.21 15.43 -4.04
N ALA A 191 -7.41 14.89 -3.84
CA ALA A 191 -8.34 14.50 -4.90
C ALA A 191 -9.75 14.81 -4.40
N THR A 192 -10.65 15.14 -5.31
CA THR A 192 -12.05 15.51 -5.00
C THR A 192 -12.84 14.40 -4.29
N THR A 193 -12.38 13.15 -4.41
CA THR A 193 -13.03 11.96 -3.84
C THR A 193 -12.32 11.41 -2.61
N ARG A 194 -11.18 12.01 -2.19
CA ARG A 194 -10.43 11.55 -1.02
C ARG A 194 -10.84 12.36 0.20
N ILE A 195 -11.22 11.69 1.27
CA ILE A 195 -11.38 12.30 2.59
C ILE A 195 -9.98 12.70 3.08
N PRO A 196 -9.76 13.97 3.46
CA PRO A 196 -8.49 14.38 4.04
C PRO A 196 -8.18 13.58 5.31
N LEU A 197 -6.90 13.30 5.54
CA LEU A 197 -6.44 12.69 6.77
C LEU A 197 -6.53 13.68 7.92
N GLU A 198 -6.83 13.19 9.10
CA GLU A 198 -6.67 13.89 10.36
C GLU A 198 -5.35 13.48 11.05
N VAL A 199 -4.92 14.23 12.06
CA VAL A 199 -3.68 13.91 12.79
C VAL A 199 -3.80 12.54 13.47
N GLU A 200 -4.99 12.21 13.96
CA GLU A 200 -5.30 10.91 14.56
C GLU A 200 -5.08 9.74 13.58
N ASP A 201 -5.36 9.91 12.28
CA ASP A 201 -5.06 8.90 11.26
C ASP A 201 -3.55 8.64 11.15
N ILE A 202 -2.74 9.70 11.30
CA ILE A 202 -1.28 9.59 11.29
C ILE A 202 -0.79 8.87 12.55
N GLN A 203 -1.36 9.17 13.71
CA GLN A 203 -1.03 8.49 14.97
C GLN A 203 -1.38 7.00 14.90
N ASN A 204 -2.58 6.67 14.41
CA ASN A 204 -3.01 5.30 14.18
C ASN A 204 -2.12 4.54 13.19
N ASP A 205 -1.60 5.21 12.13
CA ASP A 205 -0.67 4.59 11.17
C ASP A 205 0.70 4.30 11.81
N ILE A 206 1.16 5.18 12.69
CA ILE A 206 2.44 5.03 13.43
C ILE A 206 2.39 3.85 14.42
N GLU A 207 1.25 3.62 15.05
CA GLU A 207 1.05 2.54 16.02
C GLU A 207 0.96 1.14 15.38
N GLN A 208 0.91 1.05 14.03
CA GLN A 208 0.79 -0.25 13.37
C GLN A 208 2.13 -0.99 13.32
N ASP A 209 2.08 -2.32 13.45
CA ASP A 209 3.25 -3.21 13.39
C ASP A 209 4.04 -3.10 12.07
N TYR A 210 3.40 -2.66 10.99
CA TYR A 210 4.05 -2.46 9.70
C TYR A 210 4.86 -1.16 9.61
N TYR A 211 4.67 -0.21 10.53
CA TYR A 211 5.33 1.08 10.49
C TYR A 211 6.82 0.97 10.82
N MET A 212 7.65 1.64 10.05
CA MET A 212 9.10 1.67 10.23
C MET A 212 9.57 3.11 10.41
N GLU A 213 9.85 3.50 11.64
CA GLU A 213 10.23 4.87 12.01
C GLU A 213 11.44 5.37 11.22
N ASP A 214 12.49 4.54 11.11
CA ASP A 214 13.73 4.89 10.41
C ASP A 214 13.58 5.05 8.88
N LEU A 215 12.44 4.62 8.34
CA LEU A 215 12.14 4.63 6.91
C LEU A 215 11.01 5.59 6.52
N SER A 216 10.76 6.60 7.34
CA SER A 216 9.75 7.65 7.17
C SER A 216 10.45 9.00 7.02
N LEU A 217 10.47 9.57 5.81
CA LEU A 217 11.30 10.71 5.46
C LEU A 217 10.52 11.88 4.86
N PHE A 218 10.85 13.09 5.30
CA PHE A 218 10.57 14.31 4.56
C PHE A 218 11.72 14.66 3.62
N ILE A 219 11.40 15.28 2.48
CA ILE A 219 12.35 16.10 1.72
C ILE A 219 12.03 17.57 1.98
N LYS A 220 13.07 18.35 2.28
CA LYS A 220 12.95 19.76 2.66
C LYS A 220 13.81 20.64 1.78
N LEU A 221 13.32 21.86 1.53
CA LEU A 221 14.07 22.98 0.95
C LEU A 221 14.18 24.07 2.02
N ASN A 222 15.41 24.39 2.44
CA ASN A 222 15.65 25.38 3.51
C ASN A 222 14.74 25.16 4.73
N ASN A 223 14.66 23.91 5.21
CA ASN A 223 13.80 23.46 6.32
C ASN A 223 12.28 23.40 6.03
N ILE A 224 11.83 23.79 4.84
CA ILE A 224 10.43 23.70 4.43
C ILE A 224 10.18 22.32 3.81
N ALA A 225 9.28 21.53 4.39
CA ALA A 225 8.92 20.23 3.85
C ALA A 225 8.13 20.40 2.55
N ILE A 226 8.62 19.75 1.47
CA ILE A 226 8.01 19.79 0.14
C ILE A 226 7.53 18.42 -0.36
N GLY A 227 7.76 17.39 0.42
CA GLY A 227 7.35 16.04 0.09
C GLY A 227 7.61 15.06 1.23
N TYR A 228 7.04 13.89 1.09
CA TYR A 228 7.07 12.81 2.06
C TYR A 228 7.11 11.46 1.36
N GLY A 229 7.71 10.49 2.00
CA GLY A 229 7.66 9.09 1.60
C GLY A 229 8.07 8.20 2.75
N GLN A 230 7.50 6.99 2.78
CA GLN A 230 7.86 5.99 3.78
C GLN A 230 8.00 4.61 3.16
N ILE A 231 8.73 3.73 3.84
CA ILE A 231 8.75 2.30 3.58
C ILE A 231 8.09 1.63 4.77
N ILE A 232 7.17 0.73 4.50
CA ILE A 232 6.52 -0.12 5.50
C ILE A 232 6.91 -1.58 5.27
N PHE A 233 6.84 -2.41 6.31
CA PHE A 233 6.96 -3.86 6.17
C PHE A 233 5.59 -4.50 6.34
N ASN A 234 5.03 -5.02 5.26
CA ASN A 234 3.73 -5.66 5.27
C ASN A 234 3.69 -6.80 4.23
N ARG A 235 3.11 -7.94 4.57
CA ARG A 235 3.02 -9.12 3.69
C ARG A 235 4.41 -9.58 3.21
N ASP A 236 5.37 -9.66 4.11
CA ASP A 236 6.77 -10.02 3.85
C ASP A 236 7.46 -9.14 2.79
N MET A 237 6.92 -7.94 2.53
CA MET A 237 7.46 -7.00 1.57
C MET A 237 7.77 -5.65 2.20
N TYR A 238 8.97 -5.13 1.96
CA TYR A 238 9.31 -3.74 2.21
C TYR A 238 8.78 -2.87 1.08
N THR A 239 7.72 -2.12 1.34
CA THR A 239 6.97 -1.40 0.30
C THR A 239 7.04 0.11 0.52
N VAL A 240 7.44 0.85 -0.52
CA VAL A 240 7.36 2.31 -0.55
C VAL A 240 5.90 2.73 -0.67
N VAL A 241 5.41 3.50 0.30
CA VAL A 241 4.04 4.01 0.34
C VAL A 241 4.01 5.50 0.69
N ASN A 242 2.86 6.12 0.55
CA ASN A 242 2.64 7.54 0.88
C ASN A 242 3.70 8.48 0.28
N PHE A 243 4.25 8.11 -0.90
CA PHE A 243 5.36 8.79 -1.55
C PHE A 243 4.86 9.88 -2.49
N GLY A 244 5.32 11.12 -2.29
CA GLY A 244 4.98 12.21 -3.19
C GLY A 244 5.64 13.54 -2.87
N ILE A 245 5.54 14.45 -3.85
CA ILE A 245 6.07 15.81 -3.80
C ILE A 245 4.91 16.79 -3.99
N LEU A 246 4.90 17.90 -3.28
CA LEU A 246 3.95 18.99 -3.44
C LEU A 246 3.90 19.45 -4.90
N LYS A 247 2.71 19.78 -5.39
CA LYS A 247 2.43 20.03 -6.80
C LYS A 247 3.38 21.07 -7.41
N GLU A 248 3.67 22.13 -6.67
CA GLU A 248 4.51 23.26 -7.07
C GLU A 248 5.97 22.88 -7.30
N PHE A 249 6.42 21.77 -6.68
CA PHE A 249 7.79 21.28 -6.76
C PHE A 249 7.93 20.02 -7.62
N ARG A 250 6.87 19.60 -8.31
CA ARG A 250 6.93 18.47 -9.24
C ARG A 250 7.68 18.85 -10.53
N GLY A 251 8.23 17.85 -11.19
CA GLY A 251 8.96 18.02 -12.47
C GLY A 251 10.44 18.35 -12.33
N TYR A 252 10.88 18.89 -11.21
CA TYR A 252 12.30 19.27 -10.99
C TYR A 252 13.21 18.07 -10.64
N GLY A 253 12.67 16.95 -10.20
CA GLY A 253 13.45 15.76 -9.84
C GLY A 253 13.56 15.49 -8.34
N PHE A 254 12.86 16.24 -7.49
CA PHE A 254 12.85 16.02 -6.03
C PHE A 254 12.39 14.62 -5.64
N GLY A 255 11.45 14.03 -6.39
CA GLY A 255 11.04 12.64 -6.18
C GLY A 255 12.19 11.64 -6.37
N LYS A 256 13.15 11.91 -7.28
CA LYS A 256 14.34 11.07 -7.43
C LYS A 256 15.26 11.16 -6.21
N ILE A 257 15.39 12.35 -5.65
CA ILE A 257 16.21 12.59 -4.45
C ILE A 257 15.57 11.88 -3.26
N LEU A 258 14.27 12.09 -3.01
CA LEU A 258 13.57 11.46 -1.88
C LEU A 258 13.61 9.93 -1.97
N LEU A 259 13.36 9.36 -3.16
CA LEU A 259 13.38 7.91 -3.34
C LEU A 259 14.80 7.33 -3.19
N ASN A 260 15.85 8.06 -3.63
CA ASN A 260 17.24 7.69 -3.36
C ASN A 260 17.54 7.63 -1.86
N GLU A 261 17.06 8.60 -1.09
CA GLU A 261 17.31 8.63 0.36
C GLU A 261 16.56 7.50 1.09
N LEU A 262 15.33 7.18 0.66
CA LEU A 262 14.61 5.99 1.16
C LEU A 262 15.39 4.70 0.82
N ILE A 263 15.92 4.57 -0.38
CA ILE A 263 16.77 3.43 -0.79
C ILE A 263 18.03 3.36 0.07
N ASN A 264 18.70 4.51 0.31
CA ASN A 264 19.90 4.57 1.15
C ASN A 264 19.58 4.17 2.62
N ALA A 265 18.44 4.62 3.15
CA ALA A 265 17.98 4.23 4.48
C ALA A 265 17.69 2.73 4.56
N ALA A 266 16.99 2.16 3.57
CA ALA A 266 16.73 0.73 3.47
C ALA A 266 18.01 -0.10 3.40
N LYS A 267 19.00 0.34 2.61
CA LYS A 267 20.33 -0.33 2.53
C LYS A 267 21.05 -0.35 3.89
N LYS A 268 20.97 0.73 4.67
CA LYS A 268 21.56 0.77 6.01
C LYS A 268 20.93 -0.25 6.96
N MET A 269 19.65 -0.58 6.75
CA MET A 269 18.93 -1.63 7.48
C MET A 269 19.10 -3.02 6.86
N GLN A 270 20.00 -3.19 5.88
CA GLN A 270 20.28 -4.46 5.20
C GLN A 270 19.06 -5.04 4.45
N ILE A 271 18.12 -4.18 4.07
CA ILE A 271 16.99 -4.58 3.21
C ILE A 271 17.53 -4.84 1.81
N ASN A 272 17.18 -5.98 1.23
CA ASN A 272 17.68 -6.41 -0.08
C ASN A 272 16.78 -6.02 -1.24
N GLU A 273 15.48 -5.92 -1.02
CA GLU A 273 14.49 -5.68 -2.06
C GLU A 273 13.45 -4.67 -1.58
N LEU A 274 13.04 -3.76 -2.46
CA LEU A 274 11.94 -2.83 -2.24
C LEU A 274 10.87 -3.02 -3.29
N PHE A 275 9.64 -2.86 -2.84
CA PHE A 275 8.45 -2.87 -3.68
C PHE A 275 7.80 -1.49 -3.73
N ILE A 276 7.06 -1.24 -4.80
CA ILE A 276 6.20 -0.07 -4.92
C ILE A 276 4.98 -0.43 -5.76
N ARG A 277 3.82 0.11 -5.39
CA ARG A 277 2.59 -0.06 -6.14
C ARG A 277 2.20 1.24 -6.82
N VAL A 278 1.83 1.17 -8.10
CA VAL A 278 1.47 2.34 -8.90
C VAL A 278 0.31 2.03 -9.84
N GLU A 279 -0.63 2.96 -10.01
CA GLU A 279 -1.69 2.83 -11.03
C GLU A 279 -1.07 2.87 -12.43
N GLU A 280 -1.55 2.02 -13.36
CA GLU A 280 -1.00 1.93 -14.72
C GLU A 280 -1.06 3.23 -15.51
N ASN A 281 -2.01 4.11 -15.18
CA ASN A 281 -2.17 5.42 -15.83
C ASN A 281 -1.35 6.54 -15.16
N ASN A 282 -0.61 6.25 -14.08
CA ASN A 282 0.27 7.23 -13.44
C ASN A 282 1.64 7.26 -14.13
N TYR A 283 1.66 7.76 -15.38
CA TYR A 283 2.87 7.79 -16.21
C TYR A 283 4.02 8.56 -15.57
N SER A 284 3.74 9.59 -14.78
CA SER A 284 4.78 10.37 -14.10
C SER A 284 5.51 9.54 -13.06
N ALA A 285 4.77 8.81 -12.24
CA ALA A 285 5.35 7.91 -11.23
C ALA A 285 6.07 6.72 -11.89
N LEU A 286 5.46 6.10 -12.91
CA LEU A 286 6.09 5.02 -13.68
C LEU A 286 7.43 5.44 -14.28
N LYS A 287 7.51 6.65 -14.86
CA LYS A 287 8.75 7.20 -15.43
C LYS A 287 9.83 7.38 -14.37
N LEU A 288 9.44 7.85 -13.17
CA LEU A 288 10.34 7.97 -12.03
C LEU A 288 10.85 6.60 -11.56
N TYR A 289 9.95 5.64 -11.34
CA TYR A 289 10.31 4.33 -10.79
C TYR A 289 11.17 3.53 -11.76
N ASN A 290 10.84 3.54 -13.06
CA ASN A 290 11.68 2.93 -14.09
C ASN A 290 13.08 3.57 -14.17
N TRP A 291 13.17 4.92 -14.03
CA TRP A 291 14.45 5.61 -14.03
C TRP A 291 15.32 5.22 -12.82
N ILE A 292 14.72 5.04 -11.65
CA ILE A 292 15.40 4.55 -10.44
C ILE A 292 15.90 3.11 -10.62
N GLY A 293 15.19 2.29 -11.40
CA GLY A 293 15.53 0.91 -11.67
C GLY A 293 14.49 -0.11 -11.20
N PHE A 294 13.31 0.34 -10.73
CA PHE A 294 12.22 -0.58 -10.46
C PHE A 294 11.75 -1.24 -11.75
N LYS A 295 11.42 -2.53 -11.65
CA LYS A 295 10.87 -3.34 -12.74
C LYS A 295 9.46 -3.80 -12.41
N SER A 296 8.61 -3.95 -13.40
CA SER A 296 7.27 -4.53 -13.21
C SER A 296 7.40 -6.00 -12.81
N LYS A 297 6.77 -6.38 -11.70
CA LYS A 297 6.74 -7.76 -11.17
C LYS A 297 5.39 -8.41 -11.49
N SER A 298 4.30 -7.74 -11.18
CA SER A 298 2.94 -8.27 -11.42
C SER A 298 1.90 -7.15 -11.54
N ILE A 299 0.73 -7.52 -12.09
CA ILE A 299 -0.45 -6.65 -12.13
C ILE A 299 -1.34 -6.99 -10.95
N ILE A 300 -1.72 -5.98 -10.19
CA ILE A 300 -2.68 -6.11 -9.08
C ILE A 300 -4.01 -5.52 -9.52
N ASN A 301 -5.01 -6.38 -9.64
CA ASN A 301 -6.36 -5.97 -10.01
C ASN A 301 -7.15 -5.60 -8.76
N LYS A 302 -7.76 -4.42 -8.78
CA LYS A 302 -8.77 -4.01 -7.79
C LYS A 302 -10.15 -4.36 -8.34
N TRP A 303 -10.99 -4.93 -7.49
CA TRP A 303 -12.33 -5.37 -7.81
C TRP A 303 -13.33 -4.70 -6.87
N GLU A 304 -14.44 -4.24 -7.43
CA GLU A 304 -15.52 -3.62 -6.67
C GLU A 304 -16.86 -4.25 -7.09
N ARG A 305 -17.78 -4.31 -6.15
CA ARG A 305 -19.14 -4.80 -6.39
C ARG A 305 -20.17 -3.80 -5.90
#